data_f721c6d35bde5d9d0e0f800c169260d5
#
_entry.id   f721c6d35bde5d9d0e0f800c169260d5
#
_cell.length_a   1.000
_cell.length_b   1.000
_cell.length_c   1.000
_cell.angle_alpha   90.00
_cell.angle_beta   90.00
_cell.angle_gamma   90.00
#
_symmetry.space_group_name_H-M   'P 1'
#
loop_
_entity.id
_entity.type
_entity.pdbx_description
1 polymer ?
#
loop_
_entity_poly.entity_id
_entity_poly.type
_entity_poly.pdbx_seq_one_letter_code
_entity_poly.pdbx_strand_id
1 'polypeptide(L)'
;MDSKMKVENLDLYYGKFKALKNINLDLPKNEITAFIGPSGCGKSTLLKSLNRMNDLVEGCKITGKVTLDGDDIYGDMDVNLLRKRVGMVFQKPNPFPMSIYDNIAYGPRTHGIRSKAKLDDIVEKSLRNAAIWDELKDRLKKSALGLSGGQQQRLCIARALAVEPEVLLMDEPTSALDPISTSKIEDLAVELKSKYKIIMVTHNMQQAVRISDNTAFFLLGEMVEYGKSDQLFSMPQDKRTEDYITGRFG
;
A
#
# COMPACT_ATOMS: atom_id res chain seq x y z
N MET A 1 -1.31 10.98 -16.40
CA MET A 1 -0.04 11.53 -15.88
C MET A 1 0.91 10.40 -15.52
N ASP A 2 2.19 10.58 -15.90
CA ASP A 2 3.19 9.54 -15.79
C ASP A 2 3.91 9.60 -14.44
N SER A 3 3.19 9.32 -13.32
CA SER A 3 3.74 9.34 -11.97
C SER A 3 4.88 8.33 -11.83
N LYS A 4 6.09 8.81 -11.65
CA LYS A 4 7.26 7.98 -11.36
C LYS A 4 7.60 8.12 -9.88
N MET A 5 7.65 7.00 -9.18
CA MET A 5 8.15 6.97 -7.79
C MET A 5 9.50 6.24 -7.79
N LYS A 6 10.52 6.89 -7.24
CA LYS A 6 11.89 6.38 -7.21
C LYS A 6 12.49 6.55 -5.83
N VAL A 7 13.27 5.58 -5.41
CA VAL A 7 14.05 5.58 -4.17
C VAL A 7 15.52 5.49 -4.53
N GLU A 8 16.36 6.38 -3.98
CA GLU A 8 17.79 6.45 -4.26
C GLU A 8 18.60 6.54 -2.97
N ASN A 9 19.47 5.56 -2.75
CA ASN A 9 20.39 5.47 -1.62
C ASN A 9 19.71 5.71 -0.25
N LEU A 10 18.49 5.17 -0.09
CA LEU A 10 17.71 5.40 1.13
C LEU A 10 18.26 4.57 2.29
N ASP A 11 18.66 5.27 3.33
CA ASP A 11 18.92 4.71 4.66
C ASP A 11 17.84 5.19 5.63
N LEU A 12 17.42 4.31 6.54
CA LEU A 12 16.50 4.69 7.62
C LEU A 12 16.98 4.16 8.96
N TYR A 13 16.90 5.02 9.96
CA TYR A 13 17.31 4.72 11.33
C TYR A 13 16.14 4.91 12.30
N TYR A 14 15.99 4.01 13.25
CA TYR A 14 15.22 4.20 14.48
C TYR A 14 16.20 4.35 15.65
N GLY A 15 16.43 5.58 16.11
CA GLY A 15 17.50 5.90 17.02
C GLY A 15 18.87 5.48 16.45
N LYS A 16 19.52 4.48 17.06
CA LYS A 16 20.83 3.94 16.60
C LYS A 16 20.69 2.74 15.65
N PHE A 17 19.50 2.16 15.54
CA PHE A 17 19.28 0.97 14.72
C PHE A 17 19.03 1.35 13.25
N LYS A 18 19.90 0.87 12.35
CA LYS A 18 19.75 1.07 10.90
C LYS A 18 18.78 0.03 10.35
N ALA A 19 17.54 0.42 10.14
CA ALA A 19 16.45 -0.46 9.70
C ALA A 19 16.40 -0.66 8.18
N LEU A 20 16.83 0.33 7.40
CA LEU A 20 16.99 0.21 5.93
C LEU A 20 18.38 0.65 5.54
N LYS A 21 18.98 -0.05 4.56
CA LYS A 21 20.36 0.09 4.16
C LYS A 21 20.48 0.25 2.66
N ASN A 22 20.79 1.47 2.21
CA ASN A 22 21.10 1.80 0.82
C ASN A 22 20.05 1.27 -0.19
N ILE A 23 18.76 1.51 0.08
CA ILE A 23 17.69 1.04 -0.81
C ILE A 23 17.67 1.89 -2.07
N ASN A 24 17.70 1.22 -3.22
CA ASN A 24 17.59 1.80 -4.55
C ASN A 24 16.48 1.06 -5.30
N LEU A 25 15.40 1.76 -5.71
CA LEU A 25 14.22 1.12 -6.27
C LEU A 25 13.48 2.07 -7.21
N ASP A 26 13.23 1.63 -8.44
CA ASP A 26 12.30 2.26 -9.36
C ASP A 26 10.97 1.51 -9.35
N LEU A 27 9.89 2.23 -9.11
CA LEU A 27 8.55 1.67 -9.02
C LEU A 27 7.78 1.99 -10.30
N PRO A 28 7.50 0.98 -11.16
CA PRO A 28 6.81 1.19 -12.41
C PRO A 28 5.33 1.53 -12.19
N LYS A 29 4.70 2.06 -13.26
CA LYS A 29 3.28 2.43 -13.29
C LYS A 29 2.42 1.27 -13.67
N ASN A 30 1.14 1.37 -13.26
CA ASN A 30 0.10 0.44 -13.66
C ASN A 30 0.50 -1.02 -13.44
N GLU A 31 1.34 -1.23 -12.45
CA GLU A 31 1.86 -2.53 -12.03
C GLU A 31 1.72 -2.69 -10.52
N ILE A 32 1.62 -3.94 -10.09
CA ILE A 32 1.70 -4.30 -8.68
C ILE A 32 3.14 -4.70 -8.38
N THR A 33 3.78 -3.97 -7.45
CA THR A 33 5.08 -4.35 -6.90
C THR A 33 4.88 -4.95 -5.51
N ALA A 34 5.26 -6.22 -5.33
CA ALA A 34 5.21 -6.88 -4.03
C ALA A 34 6.56 -6.75 -3.30
N PHE A 35 6.52 -6.40 -2.01
CA PHE A 35 7.66 -6.50 -1.10
C PHE A 35 7.53 -7.77 -0.27
N ILE A 36 8.46 -8.70 -0.42
CA ILE A 36 8.50 -9.98 0.30
C ILE A 36 9.77 -10.10 1.17
N GLY A 37 9.76 -11.02 2.12
CA GLY A 37 10.88 -11.29 3.02
C GLY A 37 10.41 -11.60 4.44
N PRO A 38 11.32 -12.02 5.34
CA PRO A 38 11.02 -12.35 6.73
C PRO A 38 10.39 -11.19 7.50
N SER A 39 9.73 -11.50 8.61
CA SER A 39 9.24 -10.46 9.52
C SER A 39 10.40 -9.61 10.06
N GLY A 40 10.17 -8.29 10.16
CA GLY A 40 11.17 -7.35 10.67
C GLY A 40 12.31 -6.98 9.69
N CYS A 41 12.31 -7.47 8.44
CA CYS A 41 13.37 -7.15 7.47
C CYS A 41 13.28 -5.75 6.82
N GLY A 42 12.28 -4.90 7.19
CA GLY A 42 12.21 -3.52 6.72
C GLY A 42 11.12 -3.21 5.68
N LYS A 43 10.34 -4.19 5.18
CA LYS A 43 9.30 -3.99 4.14
C LYS A 43 8.29 -2.88 4.47
N SER A 44 7.61 -3.00 5.61
CA SER A 44 6.63 -1.99 6.05
C SER A 44 7.29 -0.66 6.40
N THR A 45 8.56 -0.68 6.84
CA THR A 45 9.34 0.53 7.06
C THR A 45 9.58 1.26 5.75
N LEU A 46 10.00 0.55 4.68
CA LEU A 46 10.14 1.17 3.36
C LEU A 46 8.79 1.65 2.83
N LEU A 47 7.73 0.81 2.91
CA LEU A 47 6.40 1.19 2.45
C LEU A 47 5.94 2.51 3.09
N LYS A 48 6.09 2.65 4.42
CA LYS A 48 5.74 3.85 5.17
C LYS A 48 6.63 5.05 4.88
N SER A 49 7.85 4.83 4.36
CA SER A 49 8.72 5.92 3.91
C SER A 49 8.21 6.57 2.63
N LEU A 50 7.46 5.84 1.78
CA LEU A 50 6.97 6.35 0.50
C LEU A 50 5.85 7.41 0.63
N ASN A 51 5.23 7.54 1.82
CA ASN A 51 4.23 8.58 2.12
C ASN A 51 4.51 9.34 3.43
N ARG A 52 5.74 9.28 3.91
CA ARG A 52 6.21 9.99 5.12
C ARG A 52 5.45 9.62 6.40
N MET A 53 4.90 8.39 6.48
CA MET A 53 4.27 7.92 7.73
C MET A 53 5.31 7.68 8.84
N ASN A 54 6.57 7.44 8.49
CA ASN A 54 7.66 7.30 9.47
C ASN A 54 8.03 8.62 10.17
N ASP A 55 7.61 9.78 9.64
CA ASP A 55 7.74 11.07 10.34
C ASP A 55 7.00 11.09 11.68
N LEU A 56 6.01 10.21 11.86
CA LEU A 56 5.25 10.07 13.10
C LEU A 56 5.96 9.21 14.16
N VAL A 57 7.09 8.59 13.81
CA VAL A 57 7.87 7.73 14.73
C VAL A 57 9.01 8.56 15.32
N GLU A 58 8.98 8.73 16.64
CA GLU A 58 10.02 9.46 17.35
C GLU A 58 11.40 8.81 17.13
N GLY A 59 12.42 9.65 16.86
CA GLY A 59 13.77 9.19 16.59
C GLY A 59 13.98 8.54 15.23
N CYS A 60 12.99 8.57 14.32
CA CYS A 60 13.17 8.14 12.95
C CYS A 60 13.99 9.17 12.17
N LYS A 61 15.06 8.70 11.52
CA LYS A 61 15.90 9.52 10.65
C LYS A 61 16.06 8.83 9.30
N ILE A 62 15.79 9.57 8.22
CA ILE A 62 15.90 9.10 6.84
C ILE A 62 16.97 9.94 6.13
N THR A 63 17.80 9.27 5.33
CA THR A 63 18.75 9.89 4.40
C THR A 63 18.61 9.24 3.02
N GLY A 64 19.19 9.84 2.00
CA GLY A 64 18.93 9.47 0.61
C GLY A 64 17.77 10.26 0.04
N LYS A 65 17.15 9.78 -1.04
CA LYS A 65 16.13 10.53 -1.76
C LYS A 65 14.96 9.61 -2.14
N VAL A 66 13.74 10.12 -1.98
CA VAL A 66 12.52 9.51 -2.53
C VAL A 66 11.81 10.57 -3.38
N THR A 67 11.55 10.25 -4.63
CA THR A 67 10.90 11.20 -5.53
C THR A 67 9.56 10.68 -6.03
N LEU A 68 8.61 11.61 -6.20
CA LEU A 68 7.35 11.41 -6.89
C LEU A 68 7.28 12.42 -8.03
N ASP A 69 7.31 11.95 -9.28
CA ASP A 69 7.39 12.77 -10.49
C ASP A 69 8.62 13.70 -10.57
N GLY A 70 9.71 13.31 -9.91
CA GLY A 70 10.95 14.09 -9.85
C GLY A 70 11.06 14.98 -8.62
N ASP A 71 9.94 15.27 -7.94
CA ASP A 71 9.91 16.07 -6.71
C ASP A 71 10.32 15.23 -5.50
N ASP A 72 11.24 15.72 -4.70
CA ASP A 72 11.67 15.06 -3.47
C ASP A 72 10.54 15.13 -2.42
N ILE A 73 10.03 13.97 -2.00
CA ILE A 73 8.95 13.93 -1.01
C ILE A 73 9.39 14.34 0.40
N TYR A 74 10.70 14.35 0.69
CA TYR A 74 11.29 14.82 1.95
C TYR A 74 11.82 16.26 1.88
N GLY A 75 11.70 16.92 0.70
CA GLY A 75 11.99 18.34 0.52
C GLY A 75 10.83 19.24 0.92
N ASP A 76 10.52 20.23 0.08
CA ASP A 76 9.49 21.24 0.35
C ASP A 76 8.05 20.78 0.08
N MET A 77 7.84 19.49 -0.27
CA MET A 77 6.52 18.95 -0.59
C MET A 77 5.61 18.94 0.65
N ASP A 78 4.42 19.52 0.55
CA ASP A 78 3.39 19.47 1.60
C ASP A 78 2.98 18.01 1.85
N VAL A 79 3.05 17.59 3.12
CA VAL A 79 2.79 16.20 3.54
C VAL A 79 1.33 15.80 3.30
N ASN A 80 0.37 16.74 3.40
CA ASN A 80 -1.04 16.45 3.17
C ASN A 80 -1.29 16.25 1.66
N LEU A 81 -0.62 17.04 0.82
CA LEU A 81 -0.65 16.86 -0.62
C LEU A 81 -0.02 15.53 -1.02
N LEU A 82 1.14 15.18 -0.45
CA LEU A 82 1.77 13.88 -0.66
C LEU A 82 0.82 12.74 -0.28
N ARG A 83 0.22 12.76 0.91
CA ARG A 83 -0.67 11.69 1.39
C ARG A 83 -2.00 11.62 0.65
N LYS A 84 -2.41 12.69 -0.03
CA LYS A 84 -3.51 12.64 -1.01
C LYS A 84 -3.12 11.87 -2.26
N ARG A 85 -1.88 12.10 -2.78
CA ARG A 85 -1.36 11.43 -3.98
C ARG A 85 -0.94 9.98 -3.71
N VAL A 86 -0.48 9.68 -2.47
CA VAL A 86 0.04 8.37 -2.04
C VAL A 86 -0.82 7.84 -0.89
N GLY A 87 -1.91 7.17 -1.25
CA GLY A 87 -2.84 6.57 -0.29
C GLY A 87 -2.26 5.32 0.38
N MET A 88 -2.75 4.99 1.58
CA MET A 88 -2.28 3.82 2.33
C MET A 88 -3.42 3.02 2.96
N VAL A 89 -3.33 1.70 2.82
CA VAL A 89 -4.17 0.71 3.48
C VAL A 89 -3.30 -0.07 4.46
N PHE A 90 -3.74 -0.13 5.71
CA PHE A 90 -2.98 -0.76 6.81
C PHE A 90 -3.32 -2.24 6.95
N GLN A 91 -2.43 -2.99 7.61
CA GLN A 91 -2.56 -4.41 7.89
C GLN A 91 -3.85 -4.73 8.66
N LYS A 92 -4.14 -3.97 9.73
CA LYS A 92 -5.42 -4.08 10.44
C LYS A 92 -6.40 -3.08 9.86
N PRO A 93 -7.62 -3.51 9.49
CA PRO A 93 -8.68 -2.58 9.12
C PRO A 93 -8.85 -1.51 10.19
N ASN A 94 -8.91 -0.25 9.77
CA ASN A 94 -9.02 0.88 10.68
C ASN A 94 -10.13 1.87 10.24
N PRO A 95 -11.37 1.40 10.07
CA PRO A 95 -12.47 2.31 9.79
C PRO A 95 -12.61 3.31 10.93
N PHE A 96 -12.95 4.56 10.59
CA PHE A 96 -13.26 5.56 11.60
C PHE A 96 -14.56 5.20 12.34
N PRO A 97 -14.73 5.58 13.61
CA PRO A 97 -15.94 5.30 14.39
C PRO A 97 -17.10 6.21 13.94
N MET A 98 -17.46 6.12 12.68
CA MET A 98 -18.52 6.89 12.02
C MET A 98 -19.25 6.00 11.00
N SER A 99 -20.21 6.57 10.26
CA SER A 99 -20.95 5.83 9.26
C SER A 99 -20.06 5.34 8.11
N ILE A 100 -20.56 4.34 7.36
CA ILE A 100 -19.90 3.87 6.12
C ILE A 100 -19.73 5.05 5.15
N TYR A 101 -20.78 5.85 4.95
CA TYR A 101 -20.75 7.03 4.12
C TYR A 101 -19.69 8.04 4.56
N ASP A 102 -19.66 8.38 5.85
CA ASP A 102 -18.73 9.39 6.36
C ASP A 102 -17.28 8.92 6.34
N ASN A 103 -17.01 7.62 6.44
CA ASN A 103 -15.68 7.07 6.22
C ASN A 103 -15.13 7.41 4.83
N ILE A 104 -15.97 7.26 3.78
CA ILE A 104 -15.57 7.56 2.40
C ILE A 104 -15.52 9.06 2.16
N ALA A 105 -16.55 9.79 2.61
CA ALA A 105 -16.67 11.22 2.39
C ALA A 105 -15.67 12.07 3.18
N TYR A 106 -14.99 11.50 4.17
CA TYR A 106 -14.06 12.21 5.05
C TYR A 106 -12.93 12.90 4.27
N GLY A 107 -12.18 12.12 3.48
CA GLY A 107 -11.08 12.66 2.67
C GLY A 107 -11.53 13.75 1.69
N PRO A 108 -12.52 13.50 0.83
CA PRO A 108 -13.07 14.52 -0.07
C PRO A 108 -13.51 15.81 0.63
N ARG A 109 -14.18 15.71 1.80
CA ARG A 109 -14.56 16.88 2.60
C ARG A 109 -13.37 17.65 3.11
N THR A 110 -12.34 16.97 3.60
CA THR A 110 -11.08 17.58 4.09
C THR A 110 -10.38 18.33 2.96
N HIS A 111 -10.51 17.84 1.72
CA HIS A 111 -9.99 18.50 0.51
C HIS A 111 -10.99 19.51 -0.12
N GLY A 112 -11.99 19.98 0.63
CA GLY A 112 -12.83 21.11 0.25
C GLY A 112 -14.08 20.75 -0.55
N ILE A 113 -14.41 19.48 -0.81
CA ILE A 113 -15.65 19.08 -1.49
C ILE A 113 -16.81 19.19 -0.49
N ARG A 114 -17.72 20.15 -0.72
CA ARG A 114 -18.87 20.40 0.15
C ARG A 114 -20.23 20.05 -0.48
N SER A 115 -20.27 19.92 -1.81
CA SER A 115 -21.49 19.55 -2.53
C SER A 115 -21.92 18.13 -2.16
N LYS A 116 -23.16 18.01 -1.65
CA LYS A 116 -23.72 16.71 -1.28
C LYS A 116 -23.80 15.77 -2.49
N ALA A 117 -24.26 16.25 -3.63
CA ALA A 117 -24.36 15.44 -4.85
C ALA A 117 -22.99 14.89 -5.28
N LYS A 118 -21.92 15.74 -5.27
CA LYS A 118 -20.55 15.27 -5.57
C LYS A 118 -20.04 14.26 -4.56
N LEU A 119 -20.38 14.43 -3.28
CA LEU A 119 -19.99 13.44 -2.26
C LEU A 119 -20.74 12.12 -2.44
N ASP A 120 -22.03 12.16 -2.79
CA ASP A 120 -22.82 10.96 -3.04
C ASP A 120 -22.20 10.17 -4.23
N ASP A 121 -21.85 10.85 -5.32
CA ASP A 121 -21.18 10.26 -6.49
C ASP A 121 -19.81 9.64 -6.12
N ILE A 122 -19.00 10.35 -5.33
CA ILE A 122 -17.69 9.86 -4.89
C ILE A 122 -17.85 8.62 -4.01
N VAL A 123 -18.81 8.64 -3.08
CA VAL A 123 -19.07 7.51 -2.18
C VAL A 123 -19.48 6.27 -2.98
N GLU A 124 -20.44 6.40 -3.89
CA GLU A 124 -20.84 5.28 -4.74
C GLU A 124 -19.69 4.76 -5.59
N LYS A 125 -19.00 5.64 -6.33
CA LYS A 125 -17.86 5.29 -7.18
C LYS A 125 -16.76 4.57 -6.39
N SER A 126 -16.43 5.07 -5.19
CA SER A 126 -15.37 4.48 -4.35
C SER A 126 -15.75 3.12 -3.82
N LEU A 127 -17.00 2.91 -3.39
CA LEU A 127 -17.49 1.62 -2.95
C LEU A 127 -17.61 0.61 -4.11
N ARG A 128 -17.97 1.06 -5.32
CA ARG A 128 -17.93 0.22 -6.53
C ARG A 128 -16.51 -0.18 -6.89
N ASN A 129 -15.58 0.79 -6.91
CA ASN A 129 -14.17 0.52 -7.17
C ASN A 129 -13.52 -0.41 -6.12
N ALA A 130 -14.07 -0.51 -4.92
CA ALA A 130 -13.65 -1.44 -3.87
C ALA A 130 -14.47 -2.75 -3.85
N ALA A 131 -15.29 -3.01 -4.89
CA ALA A 131 -16.13 -4.19 -5.04
C ALA A 131 -17.01 -4.50 -3.81
N ILE A 132 -17.58 -3.44 -3.16
CA ILE A 132 -18.38 -3.60 -1.91
C ILE A 132 -19.71 -2.82 -1.95
N TRP A 133 -20.00 -2.12 -3.04
CA TRP A 133 -21.22 -1.32 -3.17
C TRP A 133 -22.50 -2.12 -2.90
N ASP A 134 -22.66 -3.27 -3.56
CA ASP A 134 -23.88 -4.07 -3.46
C ASP A 134 -24.12 -4.64 -2.05
N GLU A 135 -23.06 -4.83 -1.28
CA GLU A 135 -23.15 -5.27 0.12
C GLU A 135 -23.54 -4.12 1.08
N LEU A 136 -23.26 -2.85 0.71
CA LEU A 136 -23.33 -1.72 1.64
C LEU A 136 -24.32 -0.61 1.24
N LYS A 137 -24.81 -0.56 0.00
CA LYS A 137 -25.64 0.53 -0.53
C LYS A 137 -26.87 0.87 0.34
N ASP A 138 -27.49 -0.14 0.95
CA ASP A 138 -28.69 0.04 1.81
C ASP A 138 -28.33 0.34 3.27
N ARG A 139 -27.02 0.40 3.59
CA ARG A 139 -26.50 0.52 4.96
C ARG A 139 -25.54 1.70 5.13
N LEU A 140 -25.46 2.63 4.20
CA LEU A 140 -24.46 3.71 4.18
C LEU A 140 -24.45 4.56 5.46
N LYS A 141 -25.60 4.71 6.13
CA LYS A 141 -25.75 5.46 7.39
C LYS A 141 -25.41 4.62 8.64
N LYS A 142 -25.19 3.30 8.52
CA LYS A 142 -24.81 2.45 9.64
C LYS A 142 -23.35 2.64 10.00
N SER A 143 -23.01 2.31 11.25
CA SER A 143 -21.63 2.35 11.74
C SER A 143 -20.74 1.39 10.95
N ALA A 144 -19.55 1.86 10.54
CA ALA A 144 -18.55 1.05 9.87
C ALA A 144 -17.94 -0.02 10.78
N LEU A 145 -17.98 0.18 12.10
CA LEU A 145 -17.44 -0.78 13.08
C LEU A 145 -18.22 -2.09 13.16
N GLY A 146 -19.47 -2.10 12.70
CA GLY A 146 -20.32 -3.30 12.65
C GLY A 146 -20.12 -4.18 11.40
N LEU A 147 -19.18 -3.86 10.55
CA LEU A 147 -18.83 -4.64 9.35
C LEU A 147 -17.91 -5.82 9.68
N SER A 148 -17.94 -6.89 8.87
CA SER A 148 -16.94 -7.96 8.96
C SER A 148 -15.53 -7.45 8.65
N GLY A 149 -14.49 -8.19 9.06
CA GLY A 149 -13.09 -7.79 8.81
C GLY A 149 -12.79 -7.54 7.33
N GLY A 150 -13.23 -8.43 6.44
CA GLY A 150 -13.06 -8.26 4.99
C GLY A 150 -13.86 -7.06 4.43
N GLN A 151 -15.05 -6.78 4.97
CA GLN A 151 -15.83 -5.59 4.60
C GLN A 151 -15.15 -4.32 5.10
N GLN A 152 -14.63 -4.31 6.34
CA GLN A 152 -13.88 -3.18 6.89
C GLN A 152 -12.63 -2.89 6.05
N GLN A 153 -11.90 -3.92 5.63
CA GLN A 153 -10.71 -3.75 4.82
C GLN A 153 -11.05 -3.16 3.44
N ARG A 154 -12.08 -3.69 2.75
CA ARG A 154 -12.52 -3.11 1.47
C ARG A 154 -13.08 -1.69 1.64
N LEU A 155 -13.71 -1.37 2.78
CA LEU A 155 -14.10 -0.01 3.11
C LEU A 155 -12.88 0.91 3.27
N CYS A 156 -11.80 0.45 3.92
CA CYS A 156 -10.55 1.20 4.05
C CYS A 156 -9.88 1.42 2.68
N ILE A 157 -9.96 0.45 1.77
CA ILE A 157 -9.52 0.62 0.37
C ILE A 157 -10.40 1.67 -0.32
N ALA A 158 -11.74 1.58 -0.24
CA ALA A 158 -12.64 2.56 -0.80
C ALA A 158 -12.36 3.99 -0.28
N ARG A 159 -12.09 4.13 1.01
CA ARG A 159 -11.71 5.40 1.64
C ARG A 159 -10.41 5.96 1.05
N ALA A 160 -9.41 5.13 0.83
CA ALA A 160 -8.17 5.55 0.20
C ALA A 160 -8.37 5.98 -1.26
N LEU A 161 -9.25 5.28 -2.01
CA LEU A 161 -9.57 5.60 -3.40
C LEU A 161 -10.43 6.87 -3.57
N ALA A 162 -11.17 7.29 -2.53
CA ALA A 162 -12.09 8.42 -2.59
C ALA A 162 -11.40 9.77 -2.85
N VAL A 163 -10.10 9.88 -2.61
CA VAL A 163 -9.29 11.08 -2.91
C VAL A 163 -8.53 10.96 -4.24
N GLU A 164 -8.78 9.89 -5.01
CA GLU A 164 -8.18 9.59 -6.31
C GLU A 164 -6.63 9.66 -6.25
N PRO A 165 -5.98 8.79 -5.45
CA PRO A 165 -4.52 8.78 -5.33
C PRO A 165 -3.86 8.33 -6.65
N GLU A 166 -2.58 8.58 -6.81
CA GLU A 166 -1.76 8.08 -7.91
C GLU A 166 -1.10 6.74 -7.55
N VAL A 167 -0.79 6.58 -6.27
CA VAL A 167 -0.13 5.40 -5.69
C VAL A 167 -0.96 4.88 -4.53
N LEU A 168 -1.16 3.57 -4.48
CA LEU A 168 -1.83 2.87 -3.38
C LEU A 168 -0.84 1.94 -2.69
N LEU A 169 -0.52 2.26 -1.45
CA LEU A 169 0.31 1.44 -0.58
C LEU A 169 -0.57 0.47 0.21
N MET A 170 -0.22 -0.81 0.26
CA MET A 170 -0.94 -1.83 1.00
C MET A 170 0.02 -2.60 1.92
N ASP A 171 -0.12 -2.42 3.22
CA ASP A 171 0.71 -3.10 4.23
C ASP A 171 -0.01 -4.38 4.69
N GLU A 172 0.35 -5.53 4.15
CA GLU A 172 -0.23 -6.86 4.44
C GLU A 172 -1.78 -6.87 4.49
N PRO A 173 -2.48 -6.40 3.45
CA PRO A 173 -3.91 -6.08 3.51
C PRO A 173 -4.83 -7.29 3.74
N THR A 174 -4.31 -8.51 3.65
CA THR A 174 -5.07 -9.76 3.74
C THR A 174 -4.67 -10.65 4.91
N SER A 175 -3.67 -10.25 5.72
CA SER A 175 -3.05 -11.11 6.75
C SER A 175 -4.00 -11.57 7.86
N ALA A 176 -5.07 -10.81 8.13
CA ALA A 176 -6.05 -11.11 9.18
C ALA A 176 -7.42 -11.52 8.62
N LEU A 177 -7.49 -11.94 7.34
CA LEU A 177 -8.73 -12.23 6.65
C LEU A 177 -8.88 -13.72 6.31
N ASP A 178 -10.13 -14.13 6.18
CA ASP A 178 -10.49 -15.46 5.67
C ASP A 178 -10.12 -15.59 4.16
N PRO A 179 -10.02 -16.83 3.63
CA PRO A 179 -9.62 -17.06 2.24
C PRO A 179 -10.53 -16.38 1.20
N ILE A 180 -11.84 -16.30 1.45
CA ILE A 180 -12.80 -15.68 0.53
C ILE A 180 -12.57 -14.16 0.47
N SER A 181 -12.42 -13.53 1.63
CA SER A 181 -12.11 -12.11 1.74
C SER A 181 -10.74 -11.78 1.13
N THR A 182 -9.75 -12.67 1.31
CA THR A 182 -8.42 -12.55 0.69
C THR A 182 -8.52 -12.54 -0.82
N SER A 183 -9.20 -13.52 -1.43
CA SER A 183 -9.39 -13.60 -2.89
C SER A 183 -10.03 -12.31 -3.43
N LYS A 184 -11.08 -11.81 -2.77
CA LYS A 184 -11.73 -10.55 -3.19
C LYS A 184 -10.80 -9.35 -3.19
N ILE A 185 -9.84 -9.28 -2.26
CA ILE A 185 -8.86 -8.18 -2.21
C ILE A 185 -7.76 -8.38 -3.25
N GLU A 186 -7.36 -9.62 -3.53
CA GLU A 186 -6.42 -9.93 -4.61
C GLU A 186 -7.00 -9.55 -5.98
N ASP A 187 -8.22 -9.99 -6.28
CA ASP A 187 -8.94 -9.66 -7.52
C ASP A 187 -9.06 -8.13 -7.66
N LEU A 188 -9.44 -7.46 -6.58
CA LEU A 188 -9.55 -6.01 -6.53
C LEU A 188 -8.22 -5.32 -6.82
N ALA A 189 -7.10 -5.79 -6.26
CA ALA A 189 -5.78 -5.22 -6.53
C ALA A 189 -5.40 -5.36 -8.01
N VAL A 190 -5.70 -6.51 -8.62
CA VAL A 190 -5.47 -6.75 -10.06
C VAL A 190 -6.32 -5.82 -10.94
N GLU A 191 -7.57 -5.55 -10.58
CA GLU A 191 -8.42 -4.59 -11.29
C GLU A 191 -7.89 -3.15 -11.16
N LEU A 192 -7.50 -2.78 -9.95
CA LEU A 192 -7.04 -1.42 -9.62
C LEU A 192 -5.70 -1.06 -10.28
N LYS A 193 -4.82 -2.02 -10.57
CA LYS A 193 -3.51 -1.74 -11.18
C LYS A 193 -3.60 -1.02 -12.52
N SER A 194 -4.70 -1.18 -13.24
CA SER A 194 -4.93 -0.48 -14.52
C SER A 194 -5.00 1.05 -14.35
N LYS A 195 -5.32 1.53 -13.14
CA LYS A 195 -5.51 2.96 -12.83
C LYS A 195 -4.50 3.49 -11.82
N TYR A 196 -3.99 2.64 -10.95
CA TYR A 196 -3.15 3.01 -9.83
C TYR A 196 -1.83 2.23 -9.85
N LYS A 197 -0.76 2.84 -9.41
CA LYS A 197 0.44 2.14 -9.00
C LYS A 197 0.17 1.49 -7.65
N ILE A 198 0.38 0.18 -7.53
CA ILE A 198 0.15 -0.53 -6.28
C ILE A 198 1.47 -1.06 -5.74
N ILE A 199 1.76 -0.79 -4.47
CA ILE A 199 2.89 -1.35 -3.76
C ILE A 199 2.33 -2.10 -2.57
N MET A 200 2.57 -3.40 -2.51
CA MET A 200 2.02 -4.28 -1.50
C MET A 200 3.11 -4.99 -0.71
N VAL A 201 3.06 -4.89 0.60
CA VAL A 201 3.82 -5.79 1.47
C VAL A 201 3.02 -7.06 1.68
N THR A 202 3.65 -8.20 1.53
CA THR A 202 3.05 -9.49 1.89
C THR A 202 4.11 -10.46 2.41
N HIS A 203 3.72 -11.29 3.36
CA HIS A 203 4.51 -12.46 3.79
C HIS A 203 4.05 -13.75 3.09
N ASN A 204 2.99 -13.69 2.29
CA ASN A 204 2.47 -14.82 1.53
C ASN A 204 3.07 -14.82 0.12
N MET A 205 4.05 -15.70 -0.11
CA MET A 205 4.72 -15.83 -1.41
C MET A 205 3.76 -16.23 -2.53
N GLN A 206 2.79 -17.09 -2.24
CA GLN A 206 1.80 -17.51 -3.24
C GLN A 206 0.93 -16.32 -3.68
N GLN A 207 0.59 -15.41 -2.77
CA GLN A 207 -0.09 -14.17 -3.11
C GLN A 207 0.77 -13.31 -4.04
N ALA A 208 2.04 -13.08 -3.70
CA ALA A 208 2.96 -12.31 -4.54
C ALA A 208 3.07 -12.92 -5.96
N VAL A 209 3.22 -14.25 -6.06
CA VAL A 209 3.25 -14.96 -7.35
C VAL A 209 1.98 -14.73 -8.18
N ARG A 210 0.79 -14.74 -7.54
CA ARG A 210 -0.48 -14.64 -8.27
C ARG A 210 -0.77 -13.24 -8.81
N ILE A 211 -0.42 -12.20 -8.05
CA ILE A 211 -0.94 -10.85 -8.34
C ILE A 211 0.11 -9.81 -8.69
N SER A 212 1.40 -10.01 -8.35
CA SER A 212 2.41 -8.98 -8.59
C SER A 212 3.09 -9.12 -9.94
N ASP A 213 3.33 -7.98 -10.58
CA ASP A 213 4.09 -7.87 -11.82
C ASP A 213 5.60 -7.83 -11.51
N ASN A 214 5.98 -7.17 -10.40
CA ASN A 214 7.36 -7.12 -9.91
C ASN A 214 7.41 -7.52 -8.44
N THR A 215 8.54 -8.07 -8.03
CA THR A 215 8.77 -8.44 -6.64
C THR A 215 10.13 -7.94 -6.17
N ALA A 216 10.18 -7.38 -4.97
CA ALA A 216 11.40 -7.01 -4.26
C ALA A 216 11.55 -7.91 -3.03
N PHE A 217 12.65 -8.63 -2.93
CA PHE A 217 13.00 -9.44 -1.75
C PHE A 217 13.87 -8.65 -0.79
N PHE A 218 13.45 -8.61 0.47
CA PHE A 218 14.13 -7.89 1.55
C PHE A 218 14.68 -8.86 2.61
N LEU A 219 15.90 -8.58 3.08
CA LEU A 219 16.54 -9.30 4.16
C LEU A 219 17.39 -8.35 5.02
N LEU A 220 17.18 -8.34 6.33
CA LEU A 220 17.97 -7.57 7.31
C LEU A 220 18.19 -6.10 6.94
N GLY A 221 17.16 -5.46 6.40
CA GLY A 221 17.17 -4.05 6.01
C GLY A 221 17.74 -3.77 4.62
N GLU A 222 18.12 -4.78 3.87
CA GLU A 222 18.63 -4.67 2.50
C GLU A 222 17.60 -5.17 1.50
N MET A 223 17.52 -4.54 0.32
CA MET A 223 16.85 -5.11 -0.83
C MET A 223 17.82 -6.02 -1.56
N VAL A 224 17.60 -7.34 -1.45
CA VAL A 224 18.51 -8.36 -1.97
C VAL A 224 18.35 -8.54 -3.46
N GLU A 225 17.10 -8.59 -3.93
CA GLU A 225 16.78 -8.80 -5.33
C GLU A 225 15.48 -8.07 -5.70
N TYR A 226 15.42 -7.55 -6.92
CA TYR A 226 14.24 -6.89 -7.49
C TYR A 226 14.12 -7.21 -8.97
N GLY A 227 12.93 -7.60 -9.41
CA GLY A 227 12.68 -7.91 -10.82
C GLY A 227 11.25 -8.33 -11.10
N LYS A 228 11.00 -8.82 -12.32
CA LYS A 228 9.71 -9.39 -12.68
C LYS A 228 9.41 -10.60 -11.81
N SER A 229 8.17 -10.70 -11.32
CA SER A 229 7.78 -11.71 -10.34
C SER A 229 7.96 -13.13 -10.87
N ASP A 230 7.55 -13.39 -12.11
CA ASP A 230 7.72 -14.69 -12.75
C ASP A 230 9.19 -15.14 -12.81
N GLN A 231 10.11 -14.23 -13.13
CA GLN A 231 11.54 -14.48 -13.16
C GLN A 231 12.11 -14.71 -11.76
N LEU A 232 11.80 -13.81 -10.81
CA LEU A 232 12.33 -13.88 -9.45
C LEU A 232 11.90 -15.18 -8.74
N PHE A 233 10.67 -15.65 -8.96
CA PHE A 233 10.18 -16.86 -8.34
C PHE A 233 10.62 -18.15 -9.05
N SER A 234 10.89 -18.12 -10.38
CA SER A 234 11.30 -19.29 -11.15
C SER A 234 12.81 -19.45 -11.25
N MET A 235 13.57 -18.36 -11.34
CA MET A 235 15.00 -18.32 -11.55
C MET A 235 15.66 -17.15 -10.77
N PRO A 236 15.62 -17.17 -9.43
CA PRO A 236 16.25 -16.13 -8.61
C PRO A 236 17.75 -16.04 -8.89
N GLN A 237 18.28 -14.83 -8.90
CA GLN A 237 19.70 -14.57 -9.18
C GLN A 237 20.56 -14.61 -7.91
N ASP A 238 19.98 -14.24 -6.77
CA ASP A 238 20.67 -14.26 -5.48
C ASP A 238 20.33 -15.55 -4.69
N LYS A 239 21.35 -16.21 -4.18
CA LYS A 239 21.19 -17.44 -3.40
C LYS A 239 20.29 -17.26 -2.18
N ARG A 240 20.30 -16.10 -1.54
CA ARG A 240 19.44 -15.76 -0.39
C ARG A 240 17.97 -15.73 -0.80
N THR A 241 17.68 -15.27 -2.02
CA THR A 241 16.32 -15.26 -2.59
C THR A 241 15.86 -16.70 -2.84
N GLU A 242 16.71 -17.54 -3.45
CA GLU A 242 16.43 -18.96 -3.68
C GLU A 242 16.14 -19.70 -2.38
N ASP A 243 17.00 -19.52 -1.37
CA ASP A 243 16.85 -20.17 -0.06
C ASP A 243 15.53 -19.74 0.63
N TYR A 244 15.16 -18.45 0.51
CA TYR A 244 13.90 -17.96 1.05
C TYR A 244 12.68 -18.57 0.34
N ILE A 245 12.67 -18.59 -0.99
CA ILE A 245 11.57 -19.11 -1.81
C ILE A 245 11.39 -20.62 -1.60
N THR A 246 12.48 -21.35 -1.46
CA THR A 246 12.46 -22.82 -1.27
C THR A 246 12.26 -23.25 0.19
N GLY A 247 12.11 -22.31 1.12
CA GLY A 247 11.93 -22.60 2.53
C GLY A 247 13.18 -23.13 3.23
N ARG A 248 14.36 -23.00 2.63
CA ARG A 248 15.67 -23.40 3.20
C ARG A 248 16.31 -22.29 4.04
N PHE A 249 15.53 -21.30 4.39
CA PHE A 249 15.95 -20.13 5.12
C PHE A 249 15.89 -20.42 6.63
N GLY A 250 17.05 -20.58 7.26
CA GLY A 250 17.19 -20.84 8.69
C GLY A 250 18.63 -20.68 9.14
#